data_f17cb49f7786c53a4b97f2c176ef62ee
#
_entry.id   f17cb49f7786c53a4b97f2c176ef62ee
#
_cell.length_a   1.000
_cell.length_b   1.000
_cell.length_c   1.000
_cell.angle_alpha   90.00
_cell.angle_beta   90.00
_cell.angle_gamma   90.00
#
_symmetry.space_group_name_H-M   'P 1'
#
loop_
_entity.id
_entity.type
_entity.pdbx_description
1 polymer ?
#
loop_
_entity_poly.entity_id
_entity_poly.type
_entity_poly.pdbx_seq_one_letter_code
_entity_poly.pdbx_strand_id
1 'polypeptide(L)'
;MPRYAIVEAPSALGHVPEHLGVERAPEVLLEAGLADGLAARLAGRVEAAGYSAERDPGTKVMNPQAISDYSPLLANAVAAVLDEGEFPVVLGGDCSILLGTMLALKRRGRYGLLYIDGDADFYQPEVNPLNGAASASDLAFATGRGPDVVADIEGRRPLVRSDDVVVFACRDAADRERRGCQPLPPDLLVVDRDQVRRLGASAAAREAVKYLTRDEGPADGFWIHLDADVFDETIMQAVDDPRPDGLAWMRWSRRCVSQWARVAQRDYR
;
A
#
# COMPACT_ATOMS: atom_id res chain seq x y z
N MET A 1 -10.68 -1.97 22.64
CA MET A 1 -10.20 -1.26 21.44
C MET A 1 -8.87 -1.86 21.08
N PRO A 2 -8.50 -1.97 19.79
CA PRO A 2 -7.18 -2.43 19.43
C PRO A 2 -6.12 -1.50 20.02
N ARG A 3 -5.00 -2.05 20.42
CA ARG A 3 -3.81 -1.26 20.75
C ARG A 3 -3.06 -1.03 19.44
N TYR A 4 -2.82 0.21 19.10
CA TYR A 4 -2.08 0.56 17.90
C TYR A 4 -0.59 0.68 18.21
N ALA A 5 0.24 0.21 17.29
CA ALA A 5 1.68 0.37 17.37
C ALA A 5 2.22 0.88 16.02
N ILE A 6 2.94 1.98 16.06
CA ILE A 6 3.49 2.65 14.87
C ILE A 6 4.87 2.11 14.55
N VAL A 7 5.06 1.66 13.32
CA VAL A 7 6.36 1.35 12.73
C VAL A 7 6.67 2.42 11.69
N GLU A 8 7.77 3.13 11.87
CA GLU A 8 8.25 4.09 10.88
C GLU A 8 9.07 3.37 9.80
N ALA A 9 8.74 3.63 8.56
CA ALA A 9 9.36 3.04 7.37
C ALA A 9 9.79 4.12 6.37
N PRO A 10 10.77 4.99 6.71
CA PRO A 10 11.19 6.13 5.92
C PRO A 10 11.99 5.69 4.68
N SER A 11 11.33 5.10 3.71
CA SER A 11 11.93 4.64 2.45
C SER A 11 11.65 5.63 1.32
N ALA A 12 12.64 5.83 0.46
CA ALA A 12 12.50 6.44 -0.86
C ALA A 12 13.07 5.50 -1.94
N LEU A 13 13.29 4.22 -1.61
CA LEU A 13 13.93 3.25 -2.50
C LEU A 13 13.15 3.03 -3.79
N GLY A 14 11.82 3.11 -3.71
CA GLY A 14 10.93 2.95 -4.84
C GLY A 14 10.77 4.19 -5.72
N HIS A 15 11.41 5.31 -5.39
CA HIS A 15 11.23 6.58 -6.10
C HIS A 15 12.38 6.99 -7.00
N VAL A 16 12.07 7.88 -7.94
CA VAL A 16 13.05 8.61 -8.74
C VAL A 16 13.63 9.79 -7.95
N PRO A 17 14.81 10.31 -8.33
CA PRO A 17 15.48 11.41 -7.59
C PRO A 17 14.62 12.67 -7.44
N GLU A 18 13.75 12.94 -8.39
CA GLU A 18 12.88 14.13 -8.43
C GLU A 18 11.78 14.08 -7.33
N HIS A 19 11.49 12.89 -6.80
CA HIS A 19 10.45 12.66 -5.80
C HIS A 19 11.02 12.31 -4.42
N LEU A 20 12.29 12.62 -4.17
CA LEU A 20 12.88 12.47 -2.83
C LEU A 20 12.30 13.49 -1.85
N GLY A 21 12.16 13.07 -0.60
CA GLY A 21 11.51 13.82 0.48
C GLY A 21 10.34 13.07 1.11
N VAL A 22 9.78 12.09 0.40
CA VAL A 22 8.70 11.21 0.89
C VAL A 22 9.13 10.44 2.15
N GLU A 23 10.40 10.11 2.28
CA GLU A 23 10.98 9.46 3.47
C GLU A 23 10.84 10.27 4.76
N ARG A 24 10.50 11.55 4.66
CA ARG A 24 10.23 12.42 5.81
C ARG A 24 8.79 12.32 6.33
N ALA A 25 7.90 11.68 5.58
CA ALA A 25 6.48 11.62 5.94
C ALA A 25 6.23 11.03 7.34
N PRO A 26 6.92 9.97 7.81
CA PRO A 26 6.75 9.47 9.18
C PRO A 26 7.03 10.54 10.23
N GLU A 27 8.14 11.28 10.11
CA GLU A 27 8.52 12.34 11.04
C GLU A 27 7.44 13.44 11.09
N VAL A 28 7.03 13.94 9.93
CA VAL A 28 6.04 15.02 9.84
C VAL A 28 4.68 14.59 10.42
N LEU A 29 4.25 13.35 10.16
CA LEU A 29 3.00 12.83 10.71
C LEU A 29 3.05 12.67 12.24
N LEU A 30 4.20 12.23 12.77
CA LEU A 30 4.39 12.13 14.22
C LEU A 30 4.45 13.52 14.89
N GLU A 31 5.14 14.48 14.30
CA GLU A 31 5.16 15.87 14.76
C GLU A 31 3.76 16.51 14.73
N ALA A 32 2.92 16.13 13.77
CA ALA A 32 1.53 16.55 13.70
C ALA A 32 0.62 15.89 14.75
N GLY A 33 1.16 15.01 15.59
CA GLY A 33 0.44 14.39 16.71
C GLY A 33 -0.32 13.10 16.34
N LEU A 34 0.06 12.40 15.27
CA LEU A 34 -0.63 11.18 14.84
C LEU A 34 -0.60 10.10 15.93
N ALA A 35 0.52 9.92 16.61
CA ALA A 35 0.65 8.92 17.68
C ALA A 35 -0.34 9.19 18.84
N ASP A 36 -0.42 10.44 19.27
CA ASP A 36 -1.37 10.85 20.33
C ASP A 36 -2.82 10.70 19.86
N GLY A 37 -3.11 11.10 18.62
CA GLY A 37 -4.44 10.98 18.02
C GLY A 37 -4.97 9.56 17.94
N LEU A 38 -4.07 8.60 17.75
CA LEU A 38 -4.37 7.16 17.70
C LEU A 38 -4.24 6.49 19.08
N ALA A 39 -3.69 7.15 20.09
CA ALA A 39 -3.21 6.55 21.32
C ALA A 39 -2.27 5.35 21.04
N ALA A 40 -1.39 5.52 20.06
CA ALA A 40 -0.48 4.48 19.60
C ALA A 40 0.89 4.60 20.27
N ARG A 41 1.52 3.45 20.56
CA ARG A 41 2.93 3.45 20.93
C ARG A 41 3.81 3.48 19.67
N LEU A 42 5.04 3.96 19.81
CA LEU A 42 6.06 3.82 18.79
C LEU A 42 6.70 2.44 18.93
N ALA A 43 6.63 1.62 17.87
CA ALA A 43 7.16 0.26 17.85
C ALA A 43 8.58 0.18 17.30
N GLY A 44 9.04 1.24 16.64
CA GLY A 44 10.38 1.35 16.11
C GLY A 44 10.42 1.97 14.72
N ARG A 45 11.63 2.11 14.20
CA ARG A 45 11.93 2.70 12.90
C ARG A 45 12.83 1.74 12.11
N VAL A 46 12.50 1.51 10.85
CA VAL A 46 13.25 0.66 9.94
C VAL A 46 13.88 1.54 8.87
N GLU A 47 15.17 1.80 9.02
CA GLU A 47 15.90 2.66 8.08
C GLU A 47 16.13 1.97 6.75
N ALA A 48 15.86 2.67 5.65
CA ALA A 48 16.18 2.24 4.32
C ALA A 48 17.62 2.68 3.96
N ALA A 49 18.35 1.82 3.31
CA ALA A 49 19.73 2.10 2.89
C ALA A 49 19.94 1.69 1.42
N GLY A 50 20.98 2.25 0.82
CA GLY A 50 21.42 1.84 -0.52
C GLY A 50 20.66 2.49 -1.67
N TYR A 51 20.01 3.65 -1.46
CA TYR A 51 19.40 4.41 -2.55
C TYR A 51 20.42 4.77 -3.63
N SER A 52 20.06 4.54 -4.88
CA SER A 52 20.77 4.99 -6.08
C SER A 52 19.81 5.71 -7.02
N ALA A 53 20.27 6.79 -7.63
CA ALA A 53 19.51 7.50 -8.67
C ALA A 53 19.53 6.76 -10.04
N GLU A 54 20.27 5.67 -10.14
CA GLU A 54 20.43 4.90 -11.36
C GLU A 54 19.41 3.76 -11.42
N ARG A 55 18.71 3.68 -12.55
CA ARG A 55 17.85 2.56 -12.88
C ARG A 55 18.67 1.31 -13.16
N ASP A 56 18.34 0.20 -12.55
CA ASP A 56 19.02 -1.07 -12.81
C ASP A 56 18.84 -1.50 -14.28
N PRO A 57 19.92 -1.73 -15.02
CA PRO A 57 19.84 -2.03 -16.45
C PRO A 57 19.27 -3.42 -16.75
N GLY A 58 19.33 -4.35 -15.81
CA GLY A 58 18.82 -5.71 -15.97
C GLY A 58 17.32 -5.80 -15.74
N THR A 59 16.87 -5.33 -14.58
CA THR A 59 15.46 -5.43 -14.16
C THR A 59 14.60 -4.27 -14.64
N LYS A 60 15.22 -3.14 -15.02
CA LYS A 60 14.53 -1.89 -15.34
C LYS A 60 13.76 -1.28 -14.15
N VAL A 61 14.11 -1.65 -12.93
CA VAL A 61 13.54 -1.12 -11.69
C VAL A 61 14.57 -0.23 -11.00
N MET A 62 14.10 0.78 -10.27
CA MET A 62 14.94 1.58 -9.37
C MET A 62 15.23 0.77 -8.10
N ASN A 63 16.49 0.74 -7.67
CA ASN A 63 16.94 0.14 -6.40
C ASN A 63 16.40 -1.29 -6.10
N PRO A 64 16.32 -2.22 -7.06
CA PRO A 64 15.60 -3.47 -6.86
C PRO A 64 16.20 -4.33 -5.74
N GLN A 65 17.54 -4.37 -5.63
CA GLN A 65 18.20 -5.13 -4.57
C GLN A 65 18.00 -4.49 -3.20
N ALA A 66 18.10 -3.16 -3.11
CA ALA A 66 17.88 -2.45 -1.84
C ALA A 66 16.45 -2.63 -1.33
N ILE A 67 15.44 -2.63 -2.22
CA ILE A 67 14.04 -2.95 -1.88
C ILE A 67 13.91 -4.39 -1.38
N SER A 68 14.55 -5.34 -2.08
CA SER A 68 14.56 -6.75 -1.68
C SER A 68 15.19 -6.97 -0.31
N ASP A 69 16.29 -6.26 -0.01
CA ASP A 69 16.99 -6.35 1.28
C ASP A 69 16.23 -5.65 2.41
N TYR A 70 15.54 -4.55 2.10
CA TYR A 70 14.76 -3.77 3.06
C TYR A 70 13.45 -4.46 3.46
N SER A 71 12.76 -5.10 2.52
CA SER A 71 11.45 -5.70 2.74
C SER A 71 11.42 -6.73 3.89
N PRO A 72 12.39 -7.64 4.06
CA PRO A 72 12.45 -8.54 5.22
C PRO A 72 12.64 -7.81 6.55
N LEU A 73 13.37 -6.69 6.57
CA LEU A 73 13.57 -5.91 7.80
C LEU A 73 12.26 -5.26 8.24
N LEU A 74 11.53 -4.66 7.31
CA LEU A 74 10.20 -4.11 7.58
C LEU A 74 9.21 -5.22 7.97
N ALA A 75 9.26 -6.36 7.29
CA ALA A 75 8.41 -7.51 7.62
C ALA A 75 8.64 -8.00 9.05
N ASN A 76 9.88 -8.03 9.53
CA ASN A 76 10.20 -8.42 10.91
C ASN A 76 9.63 -7.43 11.93
N ALA A 77 9.71 -6.12 11.65
CA ALA A 77 9.16 -5.09 12.53
C ALA A 77 7.62 -5.18 12.61
N VAL A 78 6.95 -5.37 11.48
CA VAL A 78 5.48 -5.56 11.43
C VAL A 78 5.09 -6.86 12.16
N ALA A 79 5.82 -7.95 11.94
CA ALA A 79 5.56 -9.23 12.59
C ALA A 79 5.68 -9.12 14.12
N ALA A 80 6.68 -8.40 14.63
CA ALA A 80 6.84 -8.17 16.07
C ALA A 80 5.63 -7.49 16.69
N VAL A 81 5.05 -6.49 16.02
CA VAL A 81 3.81 -5.82 16.47
C VAL A 81 2.64 -6.79 16.50
N LEU A 82 2.49 -7.58 15.44
CA LEU A 82 1.41 -8.58 15.36
C LEU A 82 1.55 -9.68 16.42
N ASP A 83 2.77 -10.09 16.75
CA ASP A 83 3.05 -11.10 17.79
C ASP A 83 2.69 -10.62 19.20
N GLU A 84 2.73 -9.30 19.43
CA GLU A 84 2.24 -8.67 20.65
C GLU A 84 0.72 -8.52 20.70
N GLY A 85 -0.01 -8.95 19.65
CA GLY A 85 -1.44 -8.81 19.52
C GLY A 85 -1.89 -7.35 19.36
N GLU A 86 -1.04 -6.52 18.78
CA GLU A 86 -1.30 -5.12 18.49
C GLU A 86 -1.59 -4.90 17.00
N PHE A 87 -2.22 -3.78 16.69
CA PHE A 87 -2.53 -3.39 15.31
C PHE A 87 -1.40 -2.52 14.76
N PRO A 88 -0.64 -3.00 13.76
CA PRO A 88 0.45 -2.23 13.18
C PRO A 88 -0.09 -1.08 12.32
N VAL A 89 0.47 0.11 12.54
CA VAL A 89 0.32 1.28 11.67
C VAL A 89 1.69 1.59 11.09
N VAL A 90 1.91 1.28 9.83
CA VAL A 90 3.17 1.56 9.15
C VAL A 90 3.09 2.94 8.53
N LEU A 91 3.97 3.83 8.95
CA LEU A 91 4.12 5.15 8.35
C LEU A 91 5.25 5.07 7.31
N GLY A 92 4.90 5.11 6.06
CA GLY A 92 5.84 5.08 4.94
C GLY A 92 6.32 6.46 4.56
N GLY A 93 7.17 6.37 3.75
CA GLY A 93 7.88 6.69 2.57
C GLY A 93 7.09 6.30 1.32
N ASP A 94 7.81 5.77 0.37
CA ASP A 94 7.25 5.37 -0.93
C ASP A 94 6.45 4.06 -0.85
N CYS A 95 5.60 3.82 -1.86
CA CYS A 95 4.67 2.67 -1.89
C CYS A 95 5.37 1.30 -1.95
N SER A 96 6.67 1.22 -2.28
CA SER A 96 7.40 -0.07 -2.27
C SER A 96 7.46 -0.74 -0.89
N ILE A 97 7.17 0.00 0.20
CA ILE A 97 7.02 -0.57 1.55
C ILE A 97 5.90 -1.62 1.62
N LEU A 98 4.94 -1.61 0.68
CA LEU A 98 3.91 -2.63 0.54
C LEU A 98 4.53 -4.03 0.50
N LEU A 99 5.67 -4.20 -0.18
CA LEU A 99 6.33 -5.50 -0.30
C LEU A 99 6.76 -6.05 1.06
N GLY A 100 7.28 -5.19 1.95
CA GLY A 100 7.65 -5.58 3.31
C GLY A 100 6.44 -5.91 4.19
N THR A 101 5.38 -5.09 4.11
CA THR A 101 4.16 -5.32 4.90
C THR A 101 3.44 -6.60 4.45
N MET A 102 3.30 -6.82 3.14
CA MET A 102 2.70 -8.04 2.61
C MET A 102 3.57 -9.28 2.84
N LEU A 103 4.90 -9.14 2.86
CA LEU A 103 5.80 -10.25 3.24
C LEU A 103 5.57 -10.69 4.69
N ALA A 104 5.40 -9.75 5.62
CA ALA A 104 5.08 -10.07 7.02
C ALA A 104 3.82 -10.93 7.12
N LEU A 105 2.77 -10.55 6.40
CA LEU A 105 1.50 -11.27 6.37
C LEU A 105 1.61 -12.61 5.64
N LYS A 106 2.33 -12.65 4.50
CA LYS A 106 2.56 -13.87 3.73
C LYS A 106 3.29 -14.95 4.52
N ARG A 107 4.17 -14.58 5.44
CA ARG A 107 4.85 -15.53 6.35
C ARG A 107 3.89 -16.15 7.38
N ARG A 108 2.73 -15.51 7.63
CA ARG A 108 1.76 -15.89 8.66
C ARG A 108 0.56 -16.66 8.09
N GLY A 109 0.18 -16.41 6.84
CA GLY A 109 -0.97 -17.06 6.25
C GLY A 109 -1.44 -16.46 4.94
N ARG A 110 -2.75 -16.62 4.65
CA ARG A 110 -3.43 -16.07 3.47
C ARG A 110 -4.18 -14.79 3.85
N TYR A 111 -3.57 -13.65 3.57
CA TYR A 111 -4.15 -12.33 3.79
C TYR A 111 -4.55 -11.69 2.47
N GLY A 112 -5.58 -10.83 2.53
CA GLY A 112 -5.98 -9.96 1.44
C GLY A 112 -5.34 -8.59 1.50
N LEU A 113 -5.64 -7.77 0.50
CA LEU A 113 -5.18 -6.41 0.39
C LEU A 113 -6.33 -5.49 -0.03
N LEU A 114 -6.60 -4.47 0.76
CA LEU A 114 -7.37 -3.31 0.35
C LEU A 114 -6.38 -2.22 -0.05
N TYR A 115 -6.25 -2.00 -1.34
CA TYR A 115 -5.32 -1.06 -1.94
C TYR A 115 -6.09 0.23 -2.28
N ILE A 116 -5.96 1.25 -1.43
CA ILE A 116 -6.65 2.54 -1.54
C ILE A 116 -5.67 3.53 -2.13
N ASP A 117 -5.89 3.89 -3.40
CA ASP A 117 -4.90 4.59 -4.18
C ASP A 117 -5.56 5.32 -5.36
N GLY A 118 -4.99 6.43 -5.78
CA GLY A 118 -5.41 7.14 -6.99
C GLY A 118 -4.98 6.44 -8.27
N ASP A 119 -3.91 5.68 -8.20
CA ASP A 119 -3.36 4.87 -9.29
C ASP A 119 -3.45 3.38 -8.93
N ALA A 120 -3.30 2.49 -9.87
CA ALA A 120 -3.32 1.05 -9.59
C ALA A 120 -1.92 0.46 -9.42
N ASP A 121 -0.89 1.24 -9.67
CA ASP A 121 0.54 0.89 -9.58
C ASP A 121 0.88 -0.50 -10.15
N PHE A 122 0.45 -0.68 -11.38
CA PHE A 122 0.49 -1.98 -12.05
C PHE A 122 1.37 -1.98 -13.30
N TYR A 123 2.29 -1.01 -13.42
CA TYR A 123 3.18 -0.92 -14.56
C TYR A 123 4.23 -2.03 -14.54
N GLN A 124 4.46 -2.66 -15.70
CA GLN A 124 5.68 -3.41 -15.92
C GLN A 124 6.84 -2.41 -16.09
N PRO A 125 8.07 -2.77 -15.66
CA PRO A 125 9.19 -1.81 -15.62
C PRO A 125 9.51 -1.13 -16.95
N GLU A 126 9.27 -1.81 -18.09
CA GLU A 126 9.60 -1.31 -19.44
C GLU A 126 8.78 -0.09 -19.86
N VAL A 127 7.54 0.01 -19.40
CA VAL A 127 6.61 1.11 -19.75
C VAL A 127 6.24 1.98 -18.55
N ASN A 128 6.95 1.79 -17.45
CA ASN A 128 6.74 2.58 -16.23
C ASN A 128 7.03 4.06 -16.49
N PRO A 129 6.07 4.98 -16.25
CA PRO A 129 6.21 6.40 -16.56
C PRO A 129 7.25 7.10 -15.69
N LEU A 130 7.54 6.56 -14.51
CA LEU A 130 8.48 7.09 -13.53
C LEU A 130 9.83 6.36 -13.60
N ASN A 131 10.33 6.10 -14.80
CA ASN A 131 11.66 5.55 -15.05
C ASN A 131 11.98 4.27 -14.24
N GLY A 132 10.99 3.40 -14.04
CA GLY A 132 11.17 2.16 -13.29
C GLY A 132 11.05 2.31 -11.77
N ALA A 133 10.46 3.41 -11.30
CA ALA A 133 10.12 3.56 -9.89
C ALA A 133 9.24 2.39 -9.42
N ALA A 134 9.66 1.73 -8.35
CA ALA A 134 8.92 0.59 -7.81
C ALA A 134 7.58 1.02 -7.21
N SER A 135 7.46 2.28 -6.80
CA SER A 135 6.21 2.88 -6.31
C SER A 135 5.08 2.87 -7.33
N ALA A 136 5.36 2.93 -8.64
CA ALA A 136 4.35 2.79 -9.69
C ALA A 136 4.14 1.33 -10.16
N SER A 137 4.67 0.36 -9.44
CA SER A 137 4.65 -1.07 -9.79
C SER A 137 4.49 -1.99 -8.57
N ASP A 138 4.33 -1.45 -7.38
CA ASP A 138 4.35 -2.21 -6.14
C ASP A 138 3.20 -3.22 -6.04
N LEU A 139 2.00 -2.88 -6.50
CA LEU A 139 0.89 -3.83 -6.59
C LEU A 139 1.17 -4.93 -7.62
N ALA A 140 1.80 -4.61 -8.77
CA ALA A 140 2.21 -5.63 -9.70
C ALA A 140 3.21 -6.60 -9.05
N PHE A 141 4.22 -6.09 -8.34
CA PHE A 141 5.21 -6.90 -7.65
C PHE A 141 4.59 -7.73 -6.52
N ALA A 142 3.74 -7.13 -5.68
CA ALA A 142 3.05 -7.83 -4.60
C ALA A 142 2.18 -8.99 -5.10
N THR A 143 1.54 -8.83 -6.29
CA THR A 143 0.77 -9.88 -6.95
C THR A 143 1.60 -10.82 -7.82
N GLY A 144 2.93 -10.75 -7.72
CA GLY A 144 3.87 -11.68 -8.34
C GLY A 144 4.24 -11.36 -9.79
N ARG A 145 4.06 -10.13 -10.26
CA ARG A 145 4.39 -9.70 -11.61
C ARG A 145 5.58 -8.75 -11.58
N GLY A 146 6.64 -9.08 -12.29
CA GLY A 146 7.86 -8.29 -12.34
C GLY A 146 9.11 -9.14 -12.14
N PRO A 147 10.28 -8.51 -12.06
CA PRO A 147 11.55 -9.20 -11.83
C PRO A 147 11.58 -9.94 -10.50
N ASP A 148 12.20 -11.13 -10.48
CA ASP A 148 12.23 -12.00 -9.30
C ASP A 148 12.76 -11.31 -8.05
N VAL A 149 13.76 -10.45 -8.19
CA VAL A 149 14.38 -9.73 -7.07
C VAL A 149 13.38 -8.92 -6.23
N VAL A 150 12.30 -8.39 -6.84
CA VAL A 150 11.26 -7.62 -6.13
C VAL A 150 9.93 -8.35 -6.06
N ALA A 151 9.64 -9.29 -6.97
CA ALA A 151 8.36 -9.99 -7.01
C ALA A 151 8.40 -11.39 -6.35
N ASP A 152 9.60 -11.91 -6.02
CA ASP A 152 9.77 -13.23 -5.40
C ASP A 152 10.66 -13.17 -4.13
N ILE A 153 10.43 -12.15 -3.32
CA ILE A 153 11.18 -11.96 -2.08
C ILE A 153 10.99 -13.19 -1.19
N GLU A 154 12.09 -13.78 -0.74
CA GLU A 154 12.16 -15.04 0.02
C GLU A 154 11.54 -16.26 -0.68
N GLY A 155 11.40 -16.25 -2.01
CA GLY A 155 10.74 -17.33 -2.74
C GLY A 155 9.25 -17.45 -2.43
N ARG A 156 8.56 -16.34 -2.15
CA ARG A 156 7.16 -16.31 -1.68
C ARG A 156 6.18 -15.70 -2.68
N ARG A 157 6.52 -15.71 -3.94
CA ARG A 157 5.65 -15.22 -5.03
C ARG A 157 4.34 -16.01 -5.14
N PRO A 158 3.17 -15.37 -5.25
CA PRO A 158 2.93 -13.95 -4.96
C PRO A 158 2.85 -13.69 -3.46
N LEU A 159 3.12 -12.44 -3.04
CA LEU A 159 2.92 -12.02 -1.65
C LEU A 159 1.43 -11.94 -1.31
N VAL A 160 0.61 -11.54 -2.27
CA VAL A 160 -0.85 -11.56 -2.19
C VAL A 160 -1.43 -12.12 -3.50
N ARG A 161 -2.47 -12.94 -3.40
CA ARG A 161 -3.18 -13.47 -4.57
C ARG A 161 -4.04 -12.37 -5.19
N SER A 162 -4.12 -12.32 -6.53
CA SER A 162 -4.93 -11.30 -7.21
C SER A 162 -6.42 -11.36 -6.80
N ASP A 163 -6.96 -12.56 -6.58
CA ASP A 163 -8.34 -12.76 -6.14
C ASP A 163 -8.59 -12.36 -4.67
N ASP A 164 -7.56 -11.99 -3.92
CA ASP A 164 -7.63 -11.46 -2.57
C ASP A 164 -7.31 -9.95 -2.50
N VAL A 165 -7.32 -9.27 -3.64
CA VAL A 165 -7.04 -7.82 -3.74
C VAL A 165 -8.28 -7.04 -4.14
N VAL A 166 -8.47 -5.91 -3.50
CA VAL A 166 -9.40 -4.85 -3.95
C VAL A 166 -8.60 -3.58 -4.19
N VAL A 167 -8.57 -3.12 -5.44
CA VAL A 167 -8.08 -1.77 -5.80
C VAL A 167 -9.24 -0.80 -5.64
N PHE A 168 -9.05 0.23 -4.81
CA PHE A 168 -10.13 1.12 -4.40
C PHE A 168 -9.81 2.56 -4.73
N ALA A 169 -10.70 3.20 -5.47
CA ALA A 169 -10.70 4.61 -5.87
C ALA A 169 -9.68 5.00 -6.95
N CYS A 170 -9.03 4.05 -7.61
CA CYS A 170 -8.10 4.36 -8.70
C CYS A 170 -8.80 5.11 -9.85
N ARG A 171 -8.04 5.98 -10.54
CA ARG A 171 -8.53 6.83 -11.63
C ARG A 171 -7.59 6.89 -12.84
N ASP A 172 -6.60 6.02 -12.86
CA ASP A 172 -5.51 5.99 -13.84
C ASP A 172 -5.76 5.09 -15.08
N ALA A 173 -6.93 4.47 -15.20
CA ALA A 173 -7.22 3.46 -16.23
C ALA A 173 -6.88 3.92 -17.65
N ALA A 174 -7.25 5.17 -18.02
CA ALA A 174 -6.96 5.74 -19.34
C ALA A 174 -5.46 6.01 -19.53
N ASP A 175 -4.73 6.34 -18.48
CA ASP A 175 -3.29 6.57 -18.51
C ASP A 175 -2.53 5.26 -18.69
N ARG A 176 -2.93 4.22 -17.96
CA ARG A 176 -2.39 2.87 -18.11
C ARG A 176 -2.59 2.34 -19.54
N GLU A 177 -3.80 2.48 -20.09
CA GLU A 177 -4.08 2.06 -21.47
C GLU A 177 -3.21 2.82 -22.49
N ARG A 178 -3.13 4.16 -22.40
CA ARG A 178 -2.30 4.96 -23.30
C ARG A 178 -0.81 4.62 -23.26
N ARG A 179 -0.32 4.18 -22.12
CA ARG A 179 1.10 3.83 -21.91
C ARG A 179 1.41 2.36 -22.19
N GLY A 180 0.38 1.56 -22.54
CA GLY A 180 0.57 0.13 -22.76
C GLY A 180 0.90 -0.65 -21.48
N CYS A 181 0.38 -0.20 -20.35
CA CYS A 181 0.47 -0.94 -19.10
C CYS A 181 -0.18 -2.32 -19.24
N GLN A 182 0.40 -3.32 -18.59
CA GLN A 182 -0.21 -4.64 -18.52
C GLN A 182 -1.63 -4.58 -17.90
N PRO A 183 -2.57 -5.42 -18.35
CA PRO A 183 -3.91 -5.42 -17.79
C PRO A 183 -3.92 -5.88 -16.33
N LEU A 184 -4.82 -5.32 -15.54
CA LEU A 184 -5.11 -5.87 -14.22
C LEU A 184 -5.64 -7.30 -14.34
N PRO A 185 -5.30 -8.20 -13.40
CA PRO A 185 -5.85 -9.54 -13.36
C PRO A 185 -7.38 -9.53 -13.34
N PRO A 186 -8.06 -10.41 -14.10
CA PRO A 186 -9.52 -10.40 -14.17
C PRO A 186 -10.21 -10.84 -12.87
N ASP A 187 -9.50 -11.49 -11.99
CA ASP A 187 -9.93 -11.94 -10.66
C ASP A 187 -9.71 -10.90 -9.55
N LEU A 188 -8.99 -9.81 -9.85
CA LEU A 188 -8.82 -8.69 -8.94
C LEU A 188 -10.07 -7.80 -8.98
N LEU A 189 -10.62 -7.45 -7.80
CA LEU A 189 -11.75 -6.53 -7.74
C LEU A 189 -11.27 -5.07 -7.85
N VAL A 190 -11.82 -4.36 -8.83
CA VAL A 190 -11.62 -2.91 -8.95
C VAL A 190 -12.91 -2.21 -8.53
N VAL A 191 -12.81 -1.27 -7.59
CA VAL A 191 -13.84 -0.31 -7.21
C VAL A 191 -13.27 1.07 -7.54
N ASP A 192 -13.37 1.48 -8.79
CA ASP A 192 -12.77 2.72 -9.28
C ASP A 192 -13.41 3.98 -8.66
N ARG A 193 -12.76 5.13 -8.88
CA ARG A 193 -13.22 6.44 -8.40
C ARG A 193 -14.68 6.74 -8.81
N ASP A 194 -15.09 6.39 -10.02
CA ASP A 194 -16.43 6.67 -10.51
C ASP A 194 -17.48 5.79 -9.85
N GLN A 195 -17.12 4.54 -9.54
CA GLN A 195 -17.97 3.66 -8.72
C GLN A 195 -18.11 4.19 -7.30
N VAL A 196 -17.00 4.64 -6.67
CA VAL A 196 -17.05 5.26 -5.34
C VAL A 196 -17.96 6.49 -5.33
N ARG A 197 -17.88 7.34 -6.35
CA ARG A 197 -18.77 8.51 -6.47
C ARG A 197 -20.23 8.13 -6.66
N ARG A 198 -20.51 7.13 -7.47
CA ARG A 198 -21.88 6.67 -7.78
C ARG A 198 -22.53 6.00 -6.56
N LEU A 199 -21.81 5.16 -5.84
CA LEU A 199 -22.33 4.42 -4.68
C LEU A 199 -22.29 5.23 -3.39
N GLY A 200 -21.39 6.21 -3.32
CA GLY A 200 -20.96 6.86 -2.10
C GLY A 200 -19.90 6.05 -1.34
N ALA A 201 -18.91 6.73 -0.77
CA ALA A 201 -17.73 6.11 -0.17
C ALA A 201 -18.04 5.00 0.86
N SER A 202 -19.04 5.21 1.72
CA SER A 202 -19.42 4.21 2.72
C SER A 202 -20.02 2.91 2.14
N ALA A 203 -20.76 3.01 1.03
CA ALA A 203 -21.34 1.82 0.39
C ALA A 203 -20.24 1.08 -0.40
N ALA A 204 -19.42 1.81 -1.16
CA ALA A 204 -18.29 1.23 -1.87
C ALA A 204 -17.30 0.52 -0.93
N ALA A 205 -16.98 1.14 0.22
CA ALA A 205 -16.13 0.53 1.23
C ALA A 205 -16.72 -0.76 1.81
N ARG A 206 -18.04 -0.80 2.05
CA ARG A 206 -18.70 -2.05 2.50
C ARG A 206 -18.63 -3.16 1.46
N GLU A 207 -18.73 -2.83 0.17
CA GLU A 207 -18.56 -3.83 -0.89
C GLU A 207 -17.13 -4.38 -0.92
N ALA A 208 -16.14 -3.52 -0.81
CA ALA A 208 -14.73 -3.91 -0.74
C ALA A 208 -14.46 -4.85 0.45
N VAL A 209 -14.92 -4.46 1.65
CA VAL A 209 -14.78 -5.29 2.86
C VAL A 209 -15.53 -6.62 2.72
N LYS A 210 -16.77 -6.60 2.20
CA LYS A 210 -17.54 -7.83 1.96
C LYS A 210 -16.81 -8.78 1.02
N TYR A 211 -16.13 -8.26 0.01
CA TYR A 211 -15.34 -9.09 -0.89
C TYR A 211 -14.14 -9.71 -0.18
N LEU A 212 -13.39 -8.93 0.61
CA LEU A 212 -12.23 -9.40 1.35
C LEU A 212 -12.57 -10.32 2.54
N THR A 213 -13.83 -10.32 3.00
CA THR A 213 -14.30 -11.17 4.10
C THR A 213 -15.29 -12.25 3.62
N ARG A 214 -15.28 -12.59 2.34
CA ARG A 214 -16.11 -13.69 1.79
C ARG A 214 -15.59 -15.06 2.23
N ASP A 215 -16.44 -16.06 2.26
CA ASP A 215 -16.09 -17.42 2.73
C ASP A 215 -14.91 -18.05 1.98
N GLU A 216 -14.77 -17.79 0.68
CA GLU A 216 -13.66 -18.27 -0.17
C GLU A 216 -12.47 -17.29 -0.22
N GLY A 217 -12.55 -16.19 0.50
CA GLY A 217 -11.56 -15.13 0.53
C GLY A 217 -10.34 -15.43 1.41
N PRO A 218 -9.56 -14.40 1.75
CA PRO A 218 -8.43 -14.54 2.65
C PRO A 218 -8.91 -14.92 4.05
N ALA A 219 -8.41 -16.05 4.56
CA ALA A 219 -8.89 -16.63 5.82
C ALA A 219 -8.38 -15.87 7.05
N ASP A 220 -7.24 -15.17 6.91
CA ASP A 220 -6.48 -14.60 8.04
C ASP A 220 -6.65 -13.07 8.17
N GLY A 221 -7.53 -12.46 7.37
CA GLY A 221 -7.77 -11.01 7.36
C GLY A 221 -7.18 -10.31 6.13
N PHE A 222 -7.04 -8.99 6.20
CA PHE A 222 -6.48 -8.20 5.09
C PHE A 222 -5.69 -6.99 5.58
N TRP A 223 -4.71 -6.56 4.78
CA TRP A 223 -3.98 -5.32 4.96
C TRP A 223 -4.71 -4.16 4.29
N ILE A 224 -4.58 -2.96 4.87
CA ILE A 224 -5.04 -1.72 4.24
C ILE A 224 -3.79 -0.93 3.84
N HIS A 225 -3.59 -0.77 2.55
CA HIS A 225 -2.64 0.19 2.00
C HIS A 225 -3.38 1.47 1.65
N LEU A 226 -2.84 2.61 2.03
CA LEU A 226 -3.40 3.92 1.72
C LEU A 226 -2.31 4.79 1.12
N ASP A 227 -2.42 5.10 -0.17
CA ASP A 227 -1.68 6.17 -0.78
C ASP A 227 -2.41 7.49 -0.61
N ALA A 228 -1.65 8.55 -0.30
CA ALA A 228 -2.21 9.87 -0.06
C ALA A 228 -2.68 10.56 -1.35
N ASP A 229 -2.23 10.12 -2.51
CA ASP A 229 -2.63 10.66 -3.80
C ASP A 229 -4.07 10.26 -4.21
N VAL A 230 -4.67 9.28 -3.49
CA VAL A 230 -6.10 8.98 -3.64
C VAL A 230 -6.99 10.19 -3.37
N PHE A 231 -6.50 11.14 -2.58
CA PHE A 231 -7.23 12.36 -2.27
C PHE A 231 -7.19 13.37 -3.41
N ASP A 232 -8.19 14.25 -3.42
CA ASP A 232 -8.24 15.39 -4.34
C ASP A 232 -7.12 16.38 -4.05
N GLU A 233 -6.54 16.98 -5.11
CA GLU A 233 -5.43 17.95 -5.00
C GLU A 233 -5.75 19.16 -4.12
N THR A 234 -7.02 19.51 -3.95
CA THR A 234 -7.44 20.58 -3.05
C THR A 234 -7.30 20.23 -1.57
N ILE A 235 -7.13 18.95 -1.27
CA ILE A 235 -7.00 18.40 0.08
C ILE A 235 -5.57 17.95 0.36
N MET A 236 -4.95 17.25 -0.59
CA MET A 236 -3.62 16.66 -0.45
C MET A 236 -2.75 17.09 -1.64
N GLN A 237 -1.96 18.13 -1.41
CA GLN A 237 -1.00 18.63 -2.38
C GLN A 237 0.40 18.05 -2.19
N ALA A 238 0.66 17.43 -1.04
CA ALA A 238 1.96 16.86 -0.68
C ALA A 238 2.06 15.39 -1.16
N VAL A 239 1.83 15.19 -2.44
CA VAL A 239 1.98 13.92 -3.17
C VAL A 239 2.75 14.16 -4.46
N ASP A 240 3.23 13.11 -5.09
CA ASP A 240 4.09 13.21 -6.28
C ASP A 240 3.35 13.76 -7.51
N ASP A 241 2.08 13.41 -7.67
CA ASP A 241 1.24 13.82 -8.80
C ASP A 241 -0.13 14.29 -8.29
N PRO A 242 -0.23 15.51 -7.74
CA PRO A 242 -1.49 16.07 -7.29
C PRO A 242 -2.48 16.17 -8.46
N ARG A 243 -3.62 15.50 -8.34
CA ARG A 243 -4.65 15.46 -9.40
C ARG A 243 -6.01 15.87 -8.86
N PRO A 244 -6.82 16.52 -9.71
CA PRO A 244 -8.22 16.76 -9.41
C PRO A 244 -9.01 15.46 -9.38
N ASP A 245 -10.21 15.56 -8.89
CA ASP A 245 -11.18 14.46 -8.92
C ASP A 245 -10.88 13.28 -7.99
N GLY A 246 -9.96 13.40 -7.05
CA GLY A 246 -9.70 12.44 -6.01
C GLY A 246 -10.83 12.29 -4.99
N LEU A 247 -10.60 11.54 -3.92
CA LEU A 247 -11.53 11.44 -2.82
C LEU A 247 -11.57 12.77 -2.07
N ALA A 248 -12.77 13.35 -1.95
CA ALA A 248 -12.98 14.55 -1.17
C ALA A 248 -13.10 14.20 0.32
N TRP A 249 -12.68 15.14 1.17
CA TRP A 249 -12.88 15.04 2.62
C TRP A 249 -14.36 15.20 2.98
N MET A 250 -15.19 14.24 2.58
CA MET A 250 -16.57 14.17 3.04
C MET A 250 -16.58 13.53 4.42
N ARG A 251 -16.50 14.38 5.47
CA ARG A 251 -16.76 14.03 6.87
C ARG A 251 -16.50 12.54 7.18
N TRP A 252 -15.25 12.16 7.22
CA TRP A 252 -14.84 10.94 7.90
C TRP A 252 -15.22 11.13 9.36
N SER A 253 -16.52 10.94 9.65
CA SER A 253 -16.98 10.97 11.02
C SER A 253 -16.30 9.82 11.77
N ARG A 254 -16.03 10.02 13.05
CA ARG A 254 -15.50 8.97 13.95
C ARG A 254 -16.24 7.63 13.84
N ARG A 255 -17.45 7.60 13.26
CA ARG A 255 -18.21 6.40 12.96
C ARG A 255 -17.62 5.53 11.84
N CYS A 256 -17.00 6.10 10.81
CA CYS A 256 -16.38 5.32 9.74
C CYS A 256 -15.13 4.61 10.25
N VAL A 257 -14.23 5.32 10.94
CA VAL A 257 -13.01 4.71 11.52
C VAL A 257 -13.37 3.59 12.50
N SER A 258 -14.40 3.78 13.35
CA SER A 258 -14.84 2.74 14.29
C SER A 258 -15.53 1.54 13.65
N GLN A 259 -16.10 1.69 12.45
CA GLN A 259 -16.66 0.56 11.70
C GLN A 259 -15.54 -0.27 11.05
N TRP A 260 -14.53 0.38 10.47
CA TRP A 260 -13.36 -0.29 9.91
C TRP A 260 -12.58 -1.09 10.97
N ALA A 261 -12.33 -0.46 12.12
CA ALA A 261 -11.68 -1.13 13.24
C ALA A 261 -12.46 -2.35 13.77
N ARG A 262 -13.79 -2.30 13.73
CA ARG A 262 -14.65 -3.43 14.20
C ARG A 262 -14.69 -4.61 13.23
N VAL A 263 -14.53 -4.38 11.93
CA VAL A 263 -14.48 -5.45 10.93
C VAL A 263 -13.14 -6.16 11.00
N ALA A 264 -12.04 -5.42 11.10
CA ALA A 264 -10.70 -5.98 11.29
C ALA A 264 -10.54 -6.76 12.62
N GLN A 265 -11.41 -6.53 13.62
CA GLN A 265 -11.35 -7.18 14.94
C GLN A 265 -12.16 -8.48 15.09
N ARG A 266 -13.02 -8.83 14.14
CA ARG A 266 -13.87 -10.04 14.30
C ARG A 266 -13.08 -11.34 14.23
N ASP A 267 -11.89 -11.33 13.66
CA ASP A 267 -11.12 -12.53 13.37
C ASP A 267 -9.84 -12.68 14.22
N TYR A 268 -9.64 -11.83 15.25
CA TYR A 268 -8.55 -11.97 16.22
C TYR A 268 -8.99 -12.62 17.54
N ARG A 269 -9.93 -13.61 17.49
CA ARG A 269 -10.29 -14.44 18.66
C ARG A 269 -10.11 -15.91 18.37
#